data_4b358dbf11ec9da3e5b89909756fe39d
#
_entry.id   4b358dbf11ec9da3e5b89909756fe39d
#
_cell.length_a   1.000
_cell.length_b   1.000
_cell.length_c   1.000
_cell.angle_alpha   90.00
_cell.angle_beta   90.00
_cell.angle_gamma   90.00
#
_symmetry.space_group_name_H-M   'P 1'
#
loop_
_entity.id
_entity.type
_entity.pdbx_description
1 polymer ?
#
loop_
_entity_poly.entity_id
_entity_poly.type
_entity_poly.pdbx_seq_one_letter_code
_entity_poly.pdbx_strand_id
1 'polypeptide(L)'
;MAWTTAAEVLDAWIGDDAPDDSAKVDTWIGKAERLLRSKVPTLQARLAADPVVEPDLLGNVKDVVTGMVHRVFRNPEGVRQRQEGTGPFTGSVTYGGDQPGALWVTDAELDLIVPVGASTGAFTIDMIPSTSPFSDAHVSPLNAWELNE
;
A
#
# COMPACT_ATOMS: atom_id res chain seq x y z
N MET A 1 2.80 17.94 -3.77
CA MET A 1 4.08 17.65 -4.40
C MET A 1 3.95 16.29 -5.05
N ALA A 2 4.24 16.14 -6.32
CA ALA A 2 4.20 14.87 -7.02
C ALA A 2 5.44 14.03 -6.66
N TRP A 3 5.28 12.74 -6.49
CA TRP A 3 6.39 11.82 -6.22
C TRP A 3 6.99 11.26 -7.50
N THR A 4 6.16 11.14 -8.54
CA THR A 4 6.51 10.54 -9.83
C THR A 4 6.15 11.50 -10.96
N THR A 5 6.90 11.45 -12.06
CA THR A 5 6.66 12.28 -13.25
C THR A 5 6.19 11.41 -14.43
N ALA A 6 5.50 12.04 -15.40
CA ALA A 6 5.10 11.33 -16.61
C ALA A 6 6.29 10.75 -17.38
N ALA A 7 7.44 11.45 -17.38
CA ALA A 7 8.66 10.95 -18.03
C ALA A 7 9.14 9.63 -17.40
N GLU A 8 9.20 9.55 -16.09
CA GLU A 8 9.60 8.31 -15.37
C GLU A 8 8.65 7.15 -15.67
N VAL A 9 7.33 7.40 -15.74
CA VAL A 9 6.32 6.39 -16.08
C VAL A 9 6.49 5.91 -17.52
N LEU A 10 6.76 6.83 -18.46
CA LEU A 10 6.95 6.49 -19.88
C LEU A 10 8.28 5.79 -20.12
N ASP A 11 9.36 6.18 -19.43
CA ASP A 11 10.66 5.51 -19.51
C ASP A 11 10.62 4.06 -19.00
N ALA A 12 9.76 3.79 -18.03
CA ALA A 12 9.52 2.44 -17.51
C ALA A 12 8.56 1.61 -18.39
N TRP A 13 8.00 2.20 -19.46
CA TRP A 13 7.06 1.49 -20.32
C TRP A 13 7.78 0.45 -21.18
N ILE A 14 7.22 -0.76 -21.20
CA ILE A 14 7.72 -1.87 -22.03
C ILE A 14 6.71 -2.13 -23.14
N GLY A 15 7.10 -1.89 -24.39
CA GLY A 15 6.28 -2.06 -25.58
C GLY A 15 6.25 -0.81 -26.45
N ASP A 16 5.73 -0.95 -27.67
CA ASP A 16 5.66 0.12 -28.65
C ASP A 16 4.34 0.93 -28.54
N ASP A 17 3.48 0.57 -27.59
CA ASP A 17 2.15 1.11 -27.34
C ASP A 17 2.09 2.11 -26.19
N ALA A 18 3.20 2.82 -25.95
CA ALA A 18 3.26 3.84 -24.90
C ALA A 18 2.27 4.98 -25.19
N PRO A 19 1.65 5.55 -24.14
CA PRO A 19 0.74 6.69 -24.31
C PRO A 19 1.48 7.92 -24.84
N ASP A 20 0.94 8.53 -25.90
CA ASP A 20 1.51 9.76 -26.48
C ASP A 20 1.18 11.02 -25.66
N ASP A 21 0.11 10.97 -24.84
CA ASP A 21 -0.40 12.11 -24.09
C ASP A 21 0.15 12.12 -22.65
N SER A 22 1.28 12.78 -22.46
CA SER A 22 1.91 12.94 -21.14
C SER A 22 1.02 13.65 -20.11
N ALA A 23 0.15 14.58 -20.55
CA ALA A 23 -0.76 15.27 -19.64
C ALA A 23 -1.83 14.34 -19.06
N LYS A 24 -2.27 13.35 -19.85
CA LYS A 24 -3.15 12.28 -19.32
C LYS A 24 -2.40 11.41 -18.34
N VAL A 25 -1.14 11.05 -18.63
CA VAL A 25 -0.30 10.27 -17.71
C VAL A 25 -0.15 11.02 -16.38
N ASP A 26 0.18 12.31 -16.38
CA ASP A 26 0.26 13.13 -15.17
C ASP A 26 -1.05 13.16 -14.38
N THR A 27 -2.19 13.22 -15.09
CA THR A 27 -3.50 13.17 -14.43
C THR A 27 -3.71 11.85 -13.68
N TRP A 28 -3.32 10.74 -14.27
CA TRP A 28 -3.46 9.42 -13.64
C TRP A 28 -2.44 9.20 -12.53
N ILE A 29 -1.22 9.73 -12.66
CA ILE A 29 -0.23 9.78 -11.56
C ILE A 29 -0.85 10.50 -10.36
N GLY A 30 -1.43 11.68 -10.55
CA GLY A 30 -2.06 12.43 -9.47
C GLY A 30 -3.23 11.69 -8.80
N LYS A 31 -3.98 10.84 -9.54
CA LYS A 31 -5.01 9.98 -8.98
C LYS A 31 -4.41 8.82 -8.17
N ALA A 32 -3.35 8.19 -8.69
CA ALA A 32 -2.65 7.09 -8.03
C ALA A 32 -2.04 7.55 -6.70
N GLU A 33 -1.31 8.65 -6.70
CA GLU A 33 -0.72 9.24 -5.50
C GLU A 33 -1.76 9.61 -4.44
N ARG A 34 -2.92 10.12 -4.87
CA ARG A 34 -4.03 10.43 -3.96
C ARG A 34 -4.59 9.17 -3.31
N LEU A 35 -4.74 8.09 -4.10
CA LEU A 35 -5.19 6.80 -3.58
C LEU A 35 -4.19 6.24 -2.56
N LEU A 36 -2.89 6.31 -2.84
CA LEU A 36 -1.85 5.87 -1.90
C LEU A 36 -1.86 6.69 -0.62
N ARG A 37 -2.01 8.03 -0.69
CA ARG A 37 -2.15 8.87 0.51
C ARG A 37 -3.35 8.50 1.36
N SER A 38 -4.44 8.10 0.73
CA SER A 38 -5.64 7.63 1.44
C SER A 38 -5.45 6.27 2.08
N LYS A 39 -4.71 5.37 1.45
CA LYS A 39 -4.43 4.03 1.96
C LYS A 39 -3.36 4.03 3.05
N VAL A 40 -2.33 4.87 2.89
CA VAL A 40 -1.20 4.98 3.83
C VAL A 40 -1.04 6.46 4.25
N PRO A 41 -1.80 6.93 5.24
CA PRO A 41 -1.80 8.35 5.65
C PRO A 41 -0.42 8.85 6.12
N THR A 42 0.42 7.98 6.67
CA THR A 42 1.76 8.32 7.15
C THR A 42 2.79 8.46 6.02
N LEU A 43 2.48 8.02 4.80
CA LEU A 43 3.42 7.94 3.68
C LEU A 43 4.06 9.29 3.36
N GLN A 44 3.28 10.36 3.32
CA GLN A 44 3.80 11.68 2.99
C GLN A 44 4.78 12.21 4.05
N ALA A 45 4.50 11.95 5.33
CA ALA A 45 5.39 12.36 6.42
C ALA A 45 6.70 11.56 6.37
N ARG A 46 6.63 10.25 6.08
CA ARG A 46 7.80 9.37 5.93
C ARG A 46 8.67 9.79 4.75
N LEU A 47 8.09 10.12 3.60
CA LEU A 47 8.81 10.60 2.42
C LEU A 47 9.45 12.00 2.63
N ALA A 48 8.92 12.79 3.56
CA ALA A 48 9.50 14.07 3.95
C ALA A 48 10.55 13.97 5.07
N ALA A 49 10.65 12.79 5.70
CA ALA A 49 11.64 12.51 6.73
C ALA A 49 13.03 12.24 6.13
N ASP A 50 14.01 12.00 6.99
CA ASP A 50 15.38 11.72 6.59
C ASP A 50 15.45 10.42 5.73
N PRO A 51 15.94 10.49 4.49
CA PRO A 51 16.06 9.32 3.61
C PRO A 51 17.01 8.24 4.13
N VAL A 52 17.83 8.56 5.13
CA VAL A 52 18.71 7.57 5.78
C VAL A 52 17.91 6.48 6.51
N VAL A 53 16.70 6.79 6.97
CA VAL A 53 15.85 5.84 7.71
C VAL A 53 15.17 4.85 6.76
N GLU A 54 14.68 5.32 5.61
CA GLU A 54 13.99 4.53 4.60
C GLU A 54 14.48 4.89 3.19
N PRO A 55 15.69 4.47 2.81
CA PRO A 55 16.32 4.92 1.57
C PRO A 55 15.56 4.51 0.31
N ASP A 56 14.90 3.36 0.34
CA ASP A 56 14.20 2.79 -0.82
C ASP A 56 12.72 3.20 -0.89
N LEU A 57 12.19 3.87 0.14
CA LEU A 57 10.76 4.18 0.20
C LEU A 57 10.29 4.99 -1.01
N LEU A 58 11.04 6.02 -1.41
CA LEU A 58 10.68 6.84 -2.56
C LEU A 58 10.69 6.03 -3.86
N GLY A 59 11.69 5.15 -4.03
CA GLY A 59 11.78 4.24 -5.17
C GLY A 59 10.57 3.33 -5.23
N ASN A 60 10.26 2.65 -4.12
CA ASN A 60 9.11 1.76 -4.01
C ASN A 60 7.78 2.48 -4.33
N VAL A 61 7.61 3.71 -3.85
CA VAL A 61 6.42 4.52 -4.15
C VAL A 61 6.32 4.83 -5.66
N LYS A 62 7.44 5.18 -6.29
CA LYS A 62 7.47 5.43 -7.75
C LYS A 62 7.13 4.18 -8.54
N ASP A 63 7.66 3.04 -8.16
CA ASP A 63 7.38 1.76 -8.83
C ASP A 63 5.91 1.36 -8.68
N VAL A 64 5.33 1.53 -7.49
CA VAL A 64 3.91 1.28 -7.25
C VAL A 64 3.03 2.22 -8.09
N VAL A 65 3.30 3.52 -8.10
CA VAL A 65 2.54 4.50 -8.91
C VAL A 65 2.64 4.15 -10.40
N THR A 66 3.85 3.84 -10.88
CA THR A 66 4.09 3.44 -12.27
C THR A 66 3.29 2.19 -12.63
N GLY A 67 3.33 1.16 -11.81
CA GLY A 67 2.56 -0.07 -12.00
C GLY A 67 1.04 0.17 -12.04
N MET A 68 0.53 1.02 -11.15
CA MET A 68 -0.88 1.41 -11.13
C MET A 68 -1.30 2.12 -12.43
N VAL A 69 -0.49 3.07 -12.90
CA VAL A 69 -0.76 3.83 -14.13
C VAL A 69 -0.66 2.93 -15.36
N HIS A 70 0.36 2.08 -15.45
CA HIS A 70 0.51 1.12 -16.55
C HIS A 70 -0.70 0.19 -16.67
N ARG A 71 -1.27 -0.30 -15.57
CA ARG A 71 -2.49 -1.14 -15.59
C ARG A 71 -3.67 -0.44 -16.25
N VAL A 72 -3.86 0.85 -15.98
CA VAL A 72 -4.95 1.63 -16.57
C VAL A 72 -4.74 1.82 -18.08
N PHE A 73 -3.54 2.21 -18.49
CA PHE A 73 -3.28 2.48 -19.92
C PHE A 73 -3.22 1.21 -20.77
N ARG A 74 -2.79 0.07 -20.22
CA ARG A 74 -2.79 -1.22 -20.93
C ARG A 74 -4.17 -1.83 -21.13
N ASN A 75 -5.14 -1.44 -20.32
CA ASN A 75 -6.50 -1.96 -20.41
C ASN A 75 -7.53 -0.88 -20.07
N PRO A 76 -7.60 0.21 -20.86
CA PRO A 76 -8.49 1.33 -20.57
C PRO A 76 -9.97 0.96 -20.61
N GLU A 77 -10.32 -0.09 -21.33
CA GLU A 77 -11.69 -0.60 -21.47
C GLU A 77 -12.11 -1.52 -20.31
N GLY A 78 -11.17 -1.93 -19.46
CA GLY A 78 -11.42 -2.84 -18.35
C GLY A 78 -11.84 -4.25 -18.77
N VAL A 79 -11.42 -4.69 -19.95
CA VAL A 79 -11.78 -5.99 -20.51
C VAL A 79 -11.04 -7.11 -19.79
N ARG A 80 -11.73 -8.15 -19.34
CA ARG A 80 -11.09 -9.32 -18.70
C ARG A 80 -10.44 -10.25 -19.71
N GLN A 81 -11.05 -10.43 -20.86
CA GLN A 81 -10.55 -11.31 -21.89
C GLN A 81 -10.86 -10.73 -23.27
N ARG A 82 -9.85 -10.72 -24.12
CA ARG A 82 -9.98 -10.37 -25.54
C ARG A 82 -9.61 -11.57 -26.37
N GLN A 83 -10.52 -11.96 -27.26
CA GLN A 83 -10.28 -13.00 -28.23
C GLN A 83 -10.20 -12.38 -29.62
N GLU A 84 -9.14 -12.67 -30.33
CA GLU A 84 -8.99 -12.28 -31.74
C GLU A 84 -8.84 -13.55 -32.57
N GLY A 85 -9.72 -13.72 -33.55
CA GLY A 85 -9.70 -14.86 -34.46
C GLY A 85 -9.46 -14.40 -35.90
N THR A 86 -8.43 -14.91 -36.54
CA THR A 86 -8.17 -14.71 -37.96
C THR A 86 -8.13 -16.07 -38.64
N GLY A 87 -9.27 -16.52 -39.19
CA GLY A 87 -9.38 -17.84 -39.78
C GLY A 87 -9.19 -18.99 -38.78
N PRO A 88 -8.27 -19.95 -39.04
CA PRO A 88 -8.04 -21.09 -38.14
C PRO A 88 -7.22 -20.76 -36.90
N PHE A 89 -6.74 -19.51 -36.76
CA PHE A 89 -5.93 -19.06 -35.64
C PHE A 89 -6.75 -18.20 -34.67
N THR A 90 -6.81 -18.59 -33.43
CA THR A 90 -7.48 -17.83 -32.37
C THR A 90 -6.44 -17.44 -31.32
N GLY A 91 -6.24 -16.13 -31.13
CA GLY A 91 -5.46 -15.56 -30.03
C GLY A 91 -6.37 -15.16 -28.90
N SER A 92 -5.97 -15.43 -27.66
CA SER A 92 -6.70 -14.98 -26.46
C SER A 92 -5.74 -14.30 -25.51
N VAL A 93 -6.09 -13.09 -25.08
CA VAL A 93 -5.36 -12.34 -24.03
C VAL A 93 -6.28 -12.22 -22.84
N THR A 94 -5.78 -12.62 -21.67
CA THR A 94 -6.49 -12.49 -20.40
C THR A 94 -5.76 -11.50 -19.49
N TYR A 95 -6.47 -10.48 -19.03
CA TYR A 95 -5.95 -9.51 -18.08
C TYR A 95 -6.23 -9.98 -16.65
N GLY A 96 -5.18 -10.02 -15.83
CA GLY A 96 -5.30 -10.44 -14.43
C GLY A 96 -5.90 -9.36 -13.53
N GLY A 97 -6.27 -9.77 -12.31
CA GLY A 97 -6.76 -8.91 -11.25
C GLY A 97 -8.29 -8.85 -11.14
N ASP A 98 -8.77 -8.41 -9.98
CA ASP A 98 -10.22 -8.34 -9.69
C ASP A 98 -10.93 -7.23 -10.49
N GLN A 99 -10.22 -6.16 -10.80
CA GLN A 99 -10.71 -5.00 -11.57
C GLN A 99 -9.73 -4.64 -12.68
N PRO A 100 -9.74 -5.37 -13.81
CA PRO A 100 -8.86 -5.08 -14.94
C PRO A 100 -9.06 -3.64 -15.43
N GLY A 101 -7.97 -2.92 -15.70
CA GLY A 101 -8.01 -1.53 -16.18
C GLY A 101 -8.40 -0.47 -15.15
N ALA A 102 -8.78 -0.85 -13.94
CA ALA A 102 -9.03 0.10 -12.87
C ALA A 102 -7.74 0.58 -12.20
N LEU A 103 -7.79 1.77 -11.62
CA LEU A 103 -6.71 2.28 -10.77
C LEU A 103 -6.83 1.68 -9.38
N TRP A 104 -5.99 0.72 -9.07
CA TRP A 104 -5.97 0.04 -7.77
C TRP A 104 -4.54 -0.32 -7.39
N VAL A 105 -4.31 -0.55 -6.11
CA VAL A 105 -3.05 -1.00 -5.54
C VAL A 105 -3.23 -2.40 -4.98
N THR A 106 -2.28 -3.28 -5.21
CA THR A 106 -2.27 -4.65 -4.69
C THR A 106 -1.79 -4.67 -3.23
N ASP A 107 -2.13 -5.73 -2.49
CA ASP A 107 -1.62 -5.90 -1.14
C ASP A 107 -0.09 -6.03 -1.13
N ALA A 108 0.49 -6.74 -2.11
CA ALA A 108 1.94 -6.86 -2.26
C ALA A 108 2.63 -5.50 -2.52
N GLU A 109 2.00 -4.60 -3.29
CA GLU A 109 2.50 -3.24 -3.50
C GLU A 109 2.34 -2.39 -2.24
N LEU A 110 1.26 -2.58 -1.47
CA LEU A 110 1.08 -1.91 -0.18
C LEU A 110 2.15 -2.35 0.82
N ASP A 111 2.51 -3.62 0.87
CA ASP A 111 3.53 -4.16 1.77
C ASP A 111 4.91 -3.51 1.54
N LEU A 112 5.21 -3.04 0.32
CA LEU A 112 6.46 -2.32 0.01
C LEU A 112 6.52 -0.91 0.61
N ILE A 113 5.37 -0.30 0.86
CA ILE A 113 5.26 1.10 1.29
C ILE A 113 4.68 1.28 2.70
N VAL A 114 4.08 0.24 3.28
CA VAL A 114 3.60 0.22 4.67
C VAL A 114 4.80 0.07 5.62
N PRO A 115 4.84 0.77 6.77
CA PRO A 115 5.91 0.62 7.73
C PRO A 115 6.07 -0.81 8.20
N VAL A 116 7.31 -1.29 8.30
CA VAL A 116 7.60 -2.60 8.89
C VAL A 116 7.07 -2.61 10.33
N GLY A 117 6.18 -3.53 10.65
CA GLY A 117 5.54 -3.61 11.96
C GLY A 117 4.13 -2.99 12.05
N ALA A 118 3.67 -2.29 11.02
CA ALA A 118 2.28 -1.87 10.88
C ALA A 118 1.40 -2.99 10.27
N SER A 119 1.71 -4.24 10.59
CA SER A 119 0.87 -5.36 10.17
C SER A 119 -0.53 -5.18 10.77
N THR A 120 -1.52 -5.12 9.92
CA THR A 120 -2.94 -5.14 10.29
C THR A 120 -3.37 -6.52 10.83
N GLY A 121 -2.47 -7.22 11.49
CA GLY A 121 -2.71 -8.57 11.98
C GLY A 121 -2.44 -8.68 13.47
N ALA A 122 -3.43 -9.12 14.19
CA ALA A 122 -3.46 -9.40 15.62
C ALA A 122 -3.39 -8.14 16.51
N PHE A 123 -4.54 -7.61 16.83
CA PHE A 123 -4.67 -6.79 18.03
C PHE A 123 -4.71 -7.73 19.25
N THR A 124 -3.87 -7.46 20.22
CA THR A 124 -3.99 -8.09 21.53
C THR A 124 -5.14 -7.39 22.25
N ILE A 125 -6.21 -8.11 22.50
CA ILE A 125 -7.24 -7.63 23.42
C ILE A 125 -6.64 -7.80 24.81
N ASP A 126 -6.27 -6.68 25.42
CA ASP A 126 -5.93 -6.67 26.85
C ASP A 126 -7.25 -6.83 27.62
N MET A 127 -7.55 -8.08 28.01
CA MET A 127 -8.77 -8.41 28.75
C MET A 127 -8.68 -8.01 30.24
N ILE A 128 -7.52 -7.50 30.67
CA ILE A 128 -7.33 -6.99 32.01
C ILE A 128 -7.32 -5.46 31.91
N PRO A 129 -8.34 -4.76 32.42
CA PRO A 129 -8.31 -3.31 32.45
C PRO A 129 -7.07 -2.85 33.23
N SER A 130 -6.37 -1.84 32.69
CA SER A 130 -5.15 -1.28 33.30
C SER A 130 -5.38 -0.74 34.71
N THR A 131 -6.63 -0.57 35.11
CA THR A 131 -7.09 -0.35 36.46
C THR A 131 -7.71 -1.64 37.00
N SER A 132 -6.88 -2.66 37.25
CA SER A 132 -7.32 -3.80 38.06
C SER A 132 -7.60 -3.29 39.46
N PRO A 133 -8.82 -3.50 40.00
CA PRO A 133 -9.13 -3.13 41.38
C PRO A 133 -8.27 -3.93 42.41
N PHE A 134 -7.51 -4.91 41.91
CA PHE A 134 -6.59 -5.73 42.72
C PHE A 134 -5.14 -5.27 42.64
N SER A 135 -4.79 -4.27 41.82
CA SER A 135 -3.41 -3.76 41.73
C SER A 135 -3.01 -2.94 42.96
N ASP A 136 -3.96 -2.43 43.73
CA ASP A 136 -3.76 -1.67 44.95
C ASP A 136 -4.19 -2.45 46.21
N ALA A 137 -4.35 -3.76 46.11
CA ALA A 137 -4.41 -4.58 47.30
C ALA A 137 -3.04 -4.52 47.98
N HIS A 138 -2.84 -3.47 48.75
CA HIS A 138 -1.84 -3.40 49.78
C HIS A 138 -2.11 -4.60 50.71
N VAL A 139 -1.45 -5.70 50.42
CA VAL A 139 -1.33 -6.80 51.35
C VAL A 139 -0.47 -6.27 52.48
N SER A 140 -1.10 -5.68 53.43
CA SER A 140 -0.43 -5.44 54.72
C SER A 140 0.15 -6.76 55.19
N PRO A 141 1.45 -6.84 55.44
CA PRO A 141 2.01 -8.06 56.01
C PRO A 141 1.29 -8.31 57.33
N LEU A 142 0.71 -9.48 57.47
CA LEU A 142 0.14 -9.99 58.71
C LEU A 142 1.29 -10.24 59.70
N ASN A 143 1.80 -9.19 60.26
CA ASN A 143 2.73 -9.23 61.40
C ASN A 143 1.98 -8.91 62.70
N ALA A 144 0.84 -9.55 62.86
CA ALA A 144 0.10 -9.44 64.12
C ALA A 144 0.17 -10.74 64.89
N TRP A 145 1.38 -11.25 65.09
CA TRP A 145 1.70 -12.36 65.99
C TRP A 145 2.77 -11.94 67.01
N GLU A 146 2.75 -10.76 67.48
CA GLU A 146 3.50 -10.51 68.71
C GLU A 146 2.63 -10.91 69.90
N LEU A 147 2.85 -12.14 70.28
CA LEU A 147 2.46 -12.65 71.61
C LEU A 147 3.13 -11.82 72.66
N ASN A 148 2.34 -11.12 73.46
CA ASN A 148 2.73 -10.64 74.73
C ASN A 148 2.95 -11.82 75.69
N GLU A 149 4.14 -11.95 76.21
CA GLU A 149 4.43 -12.45 77.55
C GLU A 149 4.85 -11.31 78.42
#